data_4fa0109158be04044c81382d5d4d75e8
#
_entry.id   4fa0109158be04044c81382d5d4d75e8
#
_cell.length_a   1.000
_cell.length_b   1.000
_cell.length_c   1.000
_cell.angle_alpha   90.00
_cell.angle_beta   90.00
_cell.angle_gamma   90.00
#
_symmetry.space_group_name_H-M   'P 1'
#
loop_
_entity.id
_entity.type
_entity.pdbx_description
1 polymer ?
#
loop_
_entity_poly.entity_id
_entity_poly.type
_entity_poly.pdbx_seq_one_letter_code
_entity_poly.pdbx_strand_id
1 'polypeptide(L)'
;MFATIVKELKLLLRDPVGLLLLIFMPAILIIVMAVTQDSTFKDMRDVQFDVFVINKDNGKVGREIVSAIEASSMFATKMYNDERSLRADINAGKAKIGIIIPQEASSSLVNTANKVVNSVASQSGLPASYAQNAALDSTEIEVLFDPTLKPSFKNSFKFALMQYA
;
A
#
# COMPACT_ATOMS: atom_id res chain seq x y z
N MET A 1 51.36 27.73 4.16
CA MET A 1 50.06 27.07 4.39
C MET A 1 50.03 26.21 5.66
N PHE A 2 50.94 25.26 5.88
CA PHE A 2 50.91 24.41 7.09
C PHE A 2 51.01 25.20 8.41
N ALA A 3 51.85 26.22 8.48
CA ALA A 3 51.98 27.07 9.66
C ALA A 3 50.71 27.85 10.01
N THR A 4 49.95 28.24 9.01
CA THR A 4 48.63 28.92 9.21
C THR A 4 47.61 27.99 9.80
N ILE A 5 47.54 26.76 9.30
CA ILE A 5 46.59 25.73 9.81
C ILE A 5 46.91 25.39 11.29
N VAL A 6 48.20 25.22 11.61
CA VAL A 6 48.62 24.93 12.99
C VAL A 6 48.32 26.10 13.92
N LYS A 7 48.48 27.34 13.45
CA LYS A 7 48.14 28.54 14.21
C LYS A 7 46.66 28.60 14.49
N GLU A 8 45.79 28.43 13.50
CA GLU A 8 44.34 28.44 13.65
C GLU A 8 43.86 27.31 14.55
N LEU A 9 44.43 26.11 14.43
CA LEU A 9 44.11 24.99 15.29
C LEU A 9 44.46 25.26 16.77
N LYS A 10 45.60 25.87 17.05
CA LYS A 10 46.00 26.26 18.38
C LYS A 10 45.13 27.35 18.96
N LEU A 11 44.67 28.30 18.13
CA LEU A 11 43.69 29.32 18.53
C LEU A 11 42.33 28.71 18.91
N LEU A 12 41.87 27.78 18.11
CA LEU A 12 40.62 27.04 18.35
C LEU A 12 40.67 26.23 19.65
N LEU A 13 41.78 25.52 19.90
CA LEU A 13 41.99 24.74 21.12
C LEU A 13 42.11 25.62 22.38
N ARG A 14 42.43 26.92 22.22
CA ARG A 14 42.54 27.88 23.30
C ARG A 14 41.21 28.55 23.67
N ASP A 15 40.22 28.40 22.81
CA ASP A 15 38.83 28.82 23.05
C ASP A 15 37.91 27.60 23.27
N PRO A 16 37.85 27.09 24.50
CA PRO A 16 37.02 25.90 24.80
C PRO A 16 35.52 26.14 24.58
N VAL A 17 35.04 27.37 24.71
CA VAL A 17 33.63 27.72 24.53
C VAL A 17 33.28 27.69 23.03
N GLY A 18 34.10 28.28 22.18
CA GLY A 18 33.93 28.23 20.72
C GLY A 18 34.01 26.83 20.19
N LEU A 19 34.96 26.01 20.69
CA LEU A 19 35.09 24.60 20.31
C LEU A 19 33.86 23.77 20.72
N LEU A 20 33.35 24.00 21.91
CA LEU A 20 32.16 23.34 22.44
C LEU A 20 30.93 23.69 21.62
N LEU A 21 30.72 24.95 21.28
CA LEU A 21 29.64 25.40 20.44
C LEU A 21 29.73 24.79 19.02
N LEU A 22 30.94 24.75 18.44
CA LEU A 22 31.17 24.21 17.10
C LEU A 22 30.80 22.72 17.00
N ILE A 23 31.06 21.94 18.05
CA ILE A 23 30.80 20.49 18.06
C ILE A 23 29.37 20.19 18.56
N PHE A 24 28.94 20.80 19.66
CA PHE A 24 27.66 20.49 20.30
C PHE A 24 26.47 21.05 19.54
N MET A 25 26.59 22.22 18.88
CA MET A 25 25.45 22.80 18.16
C MET A 25 24.98 21.89 17.00
N PRO A 26 25.86 21.38 16.10
CA PRO A 26 25.44 20.42 15.09
C PRO A 26 24.91 19.11 15.71
N ALA A 27 25.52 18.61 16.78
CA ALA A 27 25.10 17.38 17.45
C ALA A 27 23.70 17.53 18.06
N ILE A 28 23.42 18.63 18.74
CA ILE A 28 22.11 18.93 19.30
C ILE A 28 21.07 19.04 18.18
N LEU A 29 21.40 19.69 17.06
CA LEU A 29 20.51 19.86 15.93
C LEU A 29 20.15 18.50 15.29
N ILE A 30 21.11 17.59 15.16
CA ILE A 30 20.90 16.22 14.68
C ILE A 30 19.99 15.45 15.65
N ILE A 31 20.22 15.55 16.96
CA ILE A 31 19.41 14.88 17.99
C ILE A 31 17.97 15.39 17.96
N VAL A 32 17.78 16.72 17.93
CA VAL A 32 16.44 17.33 17.85
C VAL A 32 15.72 16.87 16.59
N MET A 33 16.42 16.86 15.45
CA MET A 33 15.84 16.43 14.18
C MET A 33 15.49 14.93 14.20
N ALA A 34 16.36 14.10 14.77
CA ALA A 34 16.11 12.66 14.90
C ALA A 34 14.90 12.37 15.80
N VAL A 35 14.78 13.04 16.94
CA VAL A 35 13.64 12.89 17.87
C VAL A 35 12.33 13.38 17.24
N THR A 36 12.37 14.50 16.50
CA THR A 36 11.19 15.05 15.82
C THR A 36 10.73 14.13 14.68
N GLN A 37 11.67 13.56 13.95
CA GLN A 37 11.35 12.61 12.87
C GLN A 37 10.85 11.28 13.42
N ASP A 38 11.41 10.75 14.50
CA ASP A 38 11.01 9.47 15.08
C ASP A 38 9.54 9.47 15.51
N SER A 39 9.06 10.56 16.11
CA SER A 39 7.64 10.71 16.45
C SER A 39 6.72 10.67 15.23
N THR A 40 7.11 11.34 14.15
CA THR A 40 6.33 11.36 12.90
C THR A 40 6.29 9.99 12.22
N PHE A 41 7.39 9.23 12.27
CA PHE A 41 7.46 7.88 11.68
C PHE A 41 6.78 6.82 12.56
N LYS A 42 6.73 6.98 13.88
CA LYS A 42 5.97 6.09 14.78
C LYS A 42 4.48 6.23 14.54
N ASP A 43 3.99 7.45 14.47
CA ASP A 43 2.57 7.71 14.15
C ASP A 43 2.16 7.11 12.79
N MET A 44 3.08 7.06 11.81
CA MET A 44 2.81 6.42 10.51
C MET A 44 2.80 4.88 10.56
N ARG A 45 3.54 4.25 11.47
CA ARG A 45 3.56 2.79 11.61
C ARG A 45 2.35 2.25 12.36
N ASP A 46 1.79 3.04 13.27
CA ASP A 46 0.63 2.66 14.08
C ASP A 46 -0.71 3.09 13.45
N VAL A 47 -0.69 3.84 12.34
CA VAL A 47 -1.91 4.19 11.60
C VAL A 47 -2.37 2.98 10.80
N GLN A 48 -3.29 2.22 11.37
CA GLN A 48 -4.07 1.26 10.60
C GLN A 48 -5.12 2.02 9.78
N PHE A 49 -5.16 1.72 8.49
CA PHE A 49 -6.19 2.27 7.60
C PHE A 49 -7.43 1.40 7.70
N ASP A 50 -8.56 2.03 8.06
CA ASP A 50 -9.85 1.34 8.01
C ASP A 50 -10.18 0.97 6.56
N VAL A 51 -10.32 -0.32 6.30
CA VAL A 51 -10.70 -0.90 5.01
C VAL A 51 -12.00 -1.65 5.18
N PHE A 52 -13.02 -1.20 4.47
CA PHE A 52 -14.32 -1.86 4.46
C PHE A 52 -14.38 -2.82 3.27
N VAL A 53 -14.74 -4.08 3.53
CA VAL A 53 -14.72 -5.13 2.52
C VAL A 53 -16.08 -5.80 2.40
N ILE A 54 -16.55 -5.95 1.15
CA ILE A 54 -17.65 -6.85 0.79
C ILE A 54 -17.08 -7.96 -0.07
N ASN A 55 -17.18 -9.17 0.40
CA ASN A 55 -16.86 -10.35 -0.40
C ASN A 55 -18.14 -11.05 -0.83
N LYS A 56 -18.51 -10.95 -2.11
CA LYS A 56 -19.62 -11.66 -2.73
C LYS A 56 -19.16 -12.97 -3.37
N ASP A 57 -17.83 -13.18 -3.49
CA ASP A 57 -17.29 -14.40 -4.08
C ASP A 57 -17.22 -15.54 -3.07
N ASN A 58 -17.90 -16.63 -3.37
CA ASN A 58 -17.85 -17.85 -2.55
C ASN A 58 -16.63 -18.74 -2.86
N GLY A 59 -15.82 -18.36 -3.84
CA GLY A 59 -14.67 -19.12 -4.31
C GLY A 59 -13.41 -18.90 -3.49
N LYS A 60 -12.31 -19.38 -4.04
CA LYS A 60 -11.00 -19.32 -3.38
C LYS A 60 -10.40 -17.91 -3.43
N VAL A 61 -10.57 -17.23 -4.57
CA VAL A 61 -9.94 -15.91 -4.80
C VAL A 61 -10.46 -14.87 -3.82
N GLY A 62 -11.77 -14.78 -3.62
CA GLY A 62 -12.34 -13.83 -2.66
C GLY A 62 -11.86 -14.07 -1.23
N ARG A 63 -11.73 -15.34 -0.82
CA ARG A 63 -11.21 -15.67 0.52
C ARG A 63 -9.71 -15.32 0.66
N GLU A 64 -8.90 -15.59 -0.35
CA GLU A 64 -7.46 -15.27 -0.34
C GLU A 64 -7.22 -13.77 -0.29
N ILE A 65 -7.99 -12.97 -1.05
CA ILE A 65 -7.90 -11.52 -1.01
C ILE A 65 -8.24 -11.00 0.39
N VAL A 66 -9.35 -11.45 0.97
CA VAL A 66 -9.74 -11.04 2.33
C VAL A 66 -8.66 -11.42 3.35
N SER A 67 -8.18 -12.66 3.30
CA SER A 67 -7.12 -13.14 4.20
C SER A 67 -5.82 -12.35 4.05
N ALA A 68 -5.45 -11.96 2.83
CA ALA A 68 -4.26 -11.15 2.57
C ALA A 68 -4.39 -9.74 3.16
N ILE A 69 -5.59 -9.13 3.06
CA ILE A 69 -5.88 -7.82 3.64
C ILE A 69 -5.85 -7.91 5.17
N GLU A 70 -6.48 -8.92 5.77
CA GLU A 70 -6.50 -9.15 7.22
C GLU A 70 -5.13 -9.48 7.80
N ALA A 71 -4.30 -10.20 7.06
CA ALA A 71 -2.93 -10.52 7.46
C ALA A 71 -2.00 -9.29 7.43
N SER A 72 -2.40 -8.23 6.74
CA SER A 72 -1.63 -7.00 6.70
C SER A 72 -1.84 -6.19 7.98
N SER A 73 -0.77 -5.96 8.73
CA SER A 73 -0.80 -5.10 9.92
C SER A 73 -1.16 -3.63 9.64
N MET A 74 -1.15 -3.23 8.37
CA MET A 74 -1.46 -1.86 7.94
C MET A 74 -2.97 -1.58 7.83
N PHE A 75 -3.82 -2.62 7.82
CA PHE A 75 -5.26 -2.46 7.58
C PHE A 75 -6.08 -2.97 8.76
N ALA A 76 -7.01 -2.14 9.22
CA ALA A 76 -8.11 -2.55 10.10
C ALA A 76 -9.31 -2.91 9.23
N THR A 77 -9.52 -4.21 9.02
CA THR A 77 -10.54 -4.70 8.09
C THR A 77 -11.89 -4.83 8.77
N LYS A 78 -12.95 -4.31 8.15
CA LYS A 78 -14.33 -4.48 8.56
C LYS A 78 -15.16 -5.06 7.43
N MET A 79 -15.79 -6.22 7.68
CA MET A 79 -16.68 -6.85 6.71
C MET A 79 -18.04 -6.18 6.68
N TYR A 80 -18.56 -5.97 5.48
CA TYR A 80 -19.89 -5.44 5.20
C TYR A 80 -20.71 -6.44 4.38
N ASN A 81 -22.03 -6.43 4.58
CA ASN A 81 -22.95 -7.30 3.83
C ASN A 81 -23.80 -6.50 2.82
N ASP A 82 -23.89 -5.18 3.00
CA ASP A 82 -24.68 -4.31 2.14
C ASP A 82 -23.84 -3.23 1.50
N GLU A 83 -23.92 -3.17 0.18
CA GLU A 83 -23.14 -2.26 -0.66
C GLU A 83 -23.55 -0.79 -0.45
N ARG A 84 -24.84 -0.52 -0.22
CA ARG A 84 -25.33 0.85 0.00
C ARG A 84 -24.78 1.42 1.30
N SER A 85 -24.76 0.61 2.34
CA SER A 85 -24.20 0.98 3.64
C SER A 85 -22.69 1.21 3.55
N LEU A 86 -21.96 0.35 2.82
CA LEU A 86 -20.53 0.53 2.59
C LEU A 86 -20.23 1.84 1.85
N ARG A 87 -20.93 2.10 0.75
CA ARG A 87 -20.75 3.34 -0.03
C ARG A 87 -21.11 4.59 0.78
N ALA A 88 -22.17 4.53 1.58
CA ALA A 88 -22.54 5.65 2.46
C ALA A 88 -21.46 5.93 3.51
N ASP A 89 -20.92 4.89 4.14
CA ASP A 89 -19.90 5.03 5.17
C ASP A 89 -18.54 5.48 4.62
N ILE A 90 -18.16 5.04 3.42
CA ILE A 90 -16.97 5.57 2.72
C ILE A 90 -17.16 7.06 2.37
N ASN A 91 -18.32 7.44 1.83
CA ASN A 91 -18.60 8.84 1.52
C ASN A 91 -18.66 9.73 2.76
N ALA A 92 -19.04 9.17 3.90
CA ALA A 92 -19.04 9.84 5.20
C ALA A 92 -17.63 9.90 5.84
N GLY A 93 -16.60 9.34 5.20
CA GLY A 93 -15.21 9.33 5.68
C GLY A 93 -14.93 8.39 6.85
N LYS A 94 -15.83 7.42 7.12
CA LYS A 94 -15.66 6.44 8.23
C LYS A 94 -14.56 5.43 7.93
N ALA A 95 -14.26 5.17 6.66
CA ALA A 95 -13.07 4.44 6.24
C ALA A 95 -12.46 5.09 5.01
N LYS A 96 -11.18 4.82 4.78
CA LYS A 96 -10.45 5.42 3.66
C LYS A 96 -10.59 4.63 2.36
N ILE A 97 -10.82 3.34 2.47
CA ILE A 97 -10.88 2.41 1.34
C ILE A 97 -12.06 1.46 1.52
N GLY A 98 -12.82 1.25 0.46
CA GLY A 98 -13.81 0.19 0.34
C GLY A 98 -13.44 -0.75 -0.78
N ILE A 99 -13.58 -2.06 -0.57
CA ILE A 99 -13.30 -3.09 -1.56
C ILE A 99 -14.54 -3.94 -1.73
N ILE A 100 -15.00 -4.06 -2.98
CA ILE A 100 -16.11 -4.94 -3.33
C ILE A 100 -15.59 -6.03 -4.26
N ILE A 101 -15.59 -7.25 -3.77
CA ILE A 101 -15.21 -8.44 -4.52
C ILE A 101 -16.49 -9.03 -5.12
N PRO A 102 -16.63 -9.07 -6.46
CA PRO A 102 -17.83 -9.56 -7.11
C PRO A 102 -17.97 -11.08 -6.99
N GLN A 103 -19.19 -11.57 -7.16
CA GLN A 103 -19.53 -12.99 -6.98
C GLN A 103 -18.75 -13.92 -7.92
N GLU A 104 -18.36 -13.42 -9.09
CA GLU A 104 -17.73 -14.22 -10.15
C GLU A 104 -16.20 -14.09 -10.18
N ALA A 105 -15.58 -13.48 -9.15
CA ALA A 105 -14.14 -13.25 -9.16
C ALA A 105 -13.32 -14.54 -9.33
N SER A 106 -13.63 -15.59 -8.58
CA SER A 106 -12.96 -16.89 -8.71
C SER A 106 -13.24 -17.55 -10.05
N SER A 107 -14.48 -17.50 -10.53
CA SER A 107 -14.87 -18.14 -11.79
C SER A 107 -14.27 -17.44 -13.00
N SER A 108 -14.20 -16.12 -12.97
CA SER A 108 -13.59 -15.29 -14.02
C SER A 108 -12.10 -15.54 -14.13
N LEU A 109 -11.39 -15.65 -12.99
CA LEU A 109 -9.97 -15.96 -12.99
C LEU A 109 -9.70 -17.34 -13.60
N VAL A 110 -10.47 -18.37 -13.21
CA VAL A 110 -10.36 -19.72 -13.80
C VAL A 110 -10.65 -19.68 -15.31
N ASN A 111 -11.67 -18.94 -15.73
CA ASN A 111 -12.01 -18.81 -17.14
C ASN A 111 -10.89 -18.13 -17.94
N THR A 112 -10.29 -17.09 -17.39
CA THR A 112 -9.13 -16.40 -17.99
C THR A 112 -7.92 -17.34 -18.09
N ALA A 113 -7.62 -18.10 -17.05
CA ALA A 113 -6.57 -19.10 -17.06
C ALA A 113 -6.82 -20.17 -18.15
N ASN A 114 -8.05 -20.66 -18.26
CA ASN A 114 -8.44 -21.63 -19.30
C ASN A 114 -8.27 -21.06 -20.72
N LYS A 115 -8.61 -19.77 -20.92
CA LYS A 115 -8.38 -19.09 -22.22
C LYS A 115 -6.90 -19.04 -22.57
N VAL A 116 -6.05 -18.67 -21.64
CA VAL A 116 -4.59 -18.62 -21.85
C VAL A 116 -4.05 -20.01 -22.17
N VAL A 117 -4.42 -21.04 -21.40
CA VAL A 117 -3.98 -22.42 -21.62
C VAL A 117 -4.44 -22.92 -22.97
N ASN A 118 -5.70 -22.70 -23.36
CA ASN A 118 -6.22 -23.10 -24.65
C ASN A 118 -5.54 -22.36 -25.81
N SER A 119 -5.22 -21.08 -25.65
CA SER A 119 -4.51 -20.31 -26.68
C SER A 119 -3.10 -20.84 -26.92
N VAL A 120 -2.38 -21.17 -25.84
CA VAL A 120 -1.03 -21.78 -25.91
C VAL A 120 -1.11 -23.17 -26.53
N ALA A 121 -2.09 -24.01 -26.13
CA ALA A 121 -2.29 -25.34 -26.69
C ALA A 121 -2.55 -25.27 -28.20
N SER A 122 -3.44 -24.37 -28.63
CA SER A 122 -3.75 -24.18 -30.05
C SER A 122 -2.53 -23.74 -30.86
N GLN A 123 -1.70 -22.86 -30.35
CA GLN A 123 -0.46 -22.43 -30.99
C GLN A 123 0.56 -23.57 -31.08
N SER A 124 0.49 -24.53 -30.16
CA SER A 124 1.33 -25.73 -30.14
C SER A 124 0.74 -26.92 -30.93
N GLY A 125 -0.39 -26.71 -31.60
CA GLY A 125 -1.09 -27.79 -32.37
C GLY A 125 -1.83 -28.79 -31.50
N LEU A 126 -2.06 -28.49 -30.22
CA LEU A 126 -2.82 -29.32 -29.30
C LEU A 126 -4.31 -28.91 -29.27
N PRO A 127 -5.24 -29.85 -29.04
CA PRO A 127 -6.66 -29.51 -28.94
C PRO A 127 -6.92 -28.68 -27.67
N ALA A 128 -7.86 -27.73 -27.77
CA ALA A 128 -8.37 -26.99 -26.62
C ALA A 128 -9.11 -27.95 -25.65
N SER A 129 -8.66 -28.05 -24.42
CA SER A 129 -9.14 -29.05 -23.46
C SER A 129 -10.00 -28.47 -22.34
N TYR A 130 -9.97 -27.16 -22.15
CA TYR A 130 -10.66 -26.52 -21.03
C TYR A 130 -11.91 -25.76 -21.48
N ALA A 131 -12.99 -25.93 -20.73
CA ALA A 131 -14.22 -25.20 -20.97
C ALA A 131 -14.03 -23.70 -20.75
N GLN A 132 -14.64 -22.89 -21.60
CA GLN A 132 -14.65 -21.43 -21.51
C GLN A 132 -16.09 -20.93 -21.42
N ASN A 133 -16.32 -19.92 -20.63
CA ASN A 133 -17.60 -19.24 -20.51
C ASN A 133 -17.45 -17.77 -20.91
N ALA A 134 -18.04 -17.39 -22.05
CA ALA A 134 -17.94 -16.03 -22.57
C ALA A 134 -18.58 -14.99 -21.66
N ALA A 135 -19.55 -15.38 -20.81
CA ALA A 135 -20.18 -14.48 -19.84
C ALA A 135 -19.27 -14.10 -18.67
N LEU A 136 -18.17 -14.84 -18.45
CA LEU A 136 -17.19 -14.60 -17.36
C LEU A 136 -15.89 -13.95 -17.87
N ASP A 137 -15.97 -13.14 -18.90
CA ASP A 137 -14.77 -12.64 -19.61
C ASP A 137 -13.96 -11.59 -18.86
N SER A 138 -14.64 -10.77 -18.04
CA SER A 138 -13.97 -9.77 -17.22
C SER A 138 -14.78 -9.48 -15.96
N THR A 139 -14.16 -9.70 -14.83
CA THR A 139 -14.73 -9.35 -13.54
C THR A 139 -13.76 -8.40 -12.85
N GLU A 140 -14.21 -7.18 -12.56
CA GLU A 140 -13.40 -6.16 -11.91
C GLU A 140 -13.70 -6.10 -10.41
N ILE A 141 -12.64 -6.08 -9.61
CA ILE A 141 -12.74 -5.75 -8.19
C ILE A 141 -12.92 -4.24 -8.07
N GLU A 142 -14.04 -3.82 -7.51
CA GLU A 142 -14.31 -2.41 -7.32
C GLU A 142 -13.60 -1.90 -6.06
N VAL A 143 -12.80 -0.85 -6.23
CA VAL A 143 -12.14 -0.16 -5.11
C VAL A 143 -12.71 1.25 -4.98
N LEU A 144 -13.35 1.50 -3.85
CA LEU A 144 -13.91 2.79 -3.47
C LEU A 144 -12.92 3.55 -2.59
N PHE A 145 -12.83 4.85 -2.77
CA PHE A 145 -11.99 5.71 -1.97
C PHE A 145 -12.80 6.83 -1.34
N ASP A 146 -12.46 7.16 -0.11
CA ASP A 146 -12.94 8.38 0.54
C ASP A 146 -12.68 9.59 -0.39
N PRO A 147 -13.69 10.42 -0.66
CA PRO A 147 -13.54 11.61 -1.53
C PRO A 147 -12.41 12.55 -1.10
N THR A 148 -12.12 12.63 0.21
CA THR A 148 -11.09 13.52 0.78
C THR A 148 -9.66 13.04 0.57
N LEU A 149 -9.46 11.79 0.12
CA LEU A 149 -8.12 11.26 -0.16
C LEU A 149 -7.45 11.96 -1.33
N LYS A 150 -6.19 12.30 -1.14
CA LYS A 150 -5.37 12.92 -2.20
C LYS A 150 -5.29 12.03 -3.45
N PRO A 151 -5.37 12.60 -4.66
CA PRO A 151 -5.27 11.83 -5.91
C PRO A 151 -3.98 11.00 -6.02
N SER A 152 -2.87 11.51 -5.49
CA SER A 152 -1.59 10.80 -5.48
C SER A 152 -1.67 9.46 -4.73
N PHE A 153 -2.36 9.43 -3.58
CA PHE A 153 -2.56 8.20 -2.82
C PHE A 153 -3.43 7.19 -3.60
N LYS A 154 -4.54 7.66 -4.19
CA LYS A 154 -5.43 6.81 -5.01
C LYS A 154 -4.67 6.16 -6.18
N ASN A 155 -3.81 6.92 -6.85
CA ASN A 155 -3.02 6.43 -7.97
C ASN A 155 -1.94 5.44 -7.51
N SER A 156 -1.23 5.73 -6.40
CA SER A 156 -0.24 4.80 -5.84
C SER A 156 -0.86 3.48 -5.41
N PHE A 157 -2.03 3.53 -4.78
CA PHE A 157 -2.76 2.33 -4.37
C PHE A 157 -3.24 1.49 -5.57
N LYS A 158 -3.81 2.15 -6.61
CA LYS A 158 -4.19 1.47 -7.86
C LYS A 158 -2.99 0.82 -8.54
N PHE A 159 -1.86 1.53 -8.60
CA PHE A 159 -0.64 1.01 -9.20
C PHE A 159 -0.11 -0.22 -8.43
N ALA A 160 -0.12 -0.17 -7.09
CA ALA A 160 0.26 -1.31 -6.27
C ALA A 160 -0.64 -2.52 -6.51
N LEU A 161 -1.96 -2.33 -6.59
CA LEU A 161 -2.90 -3.42 -6.92
C LEU A 161 -2.62 -4.04 -8.29
N MET A 162 -2.34 -3.22 -9.32
CA MET A 162 -2.05 -3.70 -10.67
C MET A 162 -0.75 -4.51 -10.76
N GLN A 163 0.16 -4.32 -9.82
CA GLN A 163 1.44 -5.06 -9.79
C GLN A 163 1.28 -6.49 -9.22
N TYR A 164 0.17 -6.76 -8.52
CA TYR A 164 -0.14 -8.06 -7.92
C TYR A 164 -1.29 -8.81 -8.63
N ALA A 165 -1.92 -8.20 -9.63
CA ALA A 165 -2.97 -8.79 -10.46
C ALA A 165 -2.41 -9.37 -11.76
#